data_2c4a007200a77ca19a71b4d4de0d1ec1
#
_entry.id   2c4a007200a77ca19a71b4d4de0d1ec1
#
_cell.length_a   1.000
_cell.length_b   1.000
_cell.length_c   1.000
_cell.angle_alpha   90.00
_cell.angle_beta   90.00
_cell.angle_gamma   90.00
#
_symmetry.space_group_name_H-M   'P 1'
#
loop_
_entity.id
_entity.type
_entity.pdbx_description
1 polymer ?
#
loop_
_entity_poly.entity_id
_entity_poly.type
_entity_poly.pdbx_seq_one_letter_code
_entity_poly.pdbx_strand_id
1 'polypeptide(L)'
;MISKKLSLILLAVVFVIEGVSLFWIRGDYRSTMLDGAEYEVPASIDFKGDFYGRNYLPIYIPLTEAPWKGTATPEKGEEIYLSFDKNGEGLLEITGASDRKPGGMYIITRVVSASDGLVHFRFPADRMYMLPEQLKKLSVVELSERVQLKDKSGKKTETRMKNDLTALIHIKDGRVVISKVLANGSPVEQTYTTVGKNLSVKYA
;
A
#
# COMPACT_ATOMS: atom_id res chain seq x y z
N MET A 1 27.09 13.51 36.01
CA MET A 1 25.73 14.08 36.25
C MET A 1 25.44 15.11 35.18
N ILE A 2 24.50 14.86 34.28
CA ILE A 2 24.08 15.83 33.25
C ILE A 2 23.35 16.98 33.94
N SER A 3 23.74 18.24 33.65
CA SER A 3 23.08 19.40 34.27
C SER A 3 21.61 19.46 33.82
N LYS A 4 20.70 19.88 34.70
CA LYS A 4 19.26 20.05 34.39
C LYS A 4 19.02 20.91 33.13
N LYS A 5 19.86 21.95 32.91
CA LYS A 5 19.81 22.80 31.73
C LYS A 5 20.14 22.04 30.45
N LEU A 6 21.14 21.15 30.48
CA LEU A 6 21.52 20.32 29.31
C LEU A 6 20.44 19.30 28.97
N SER A 7 19.82 18.68 29.97
CA SER A 7 18.68 17.76 29.75
C SER A 7 17.49 18.46 29.09
N LEU A 8 17.20 19.68 29.48
CA LEU A 8 16.09 20.47 28.94
C LEU A 8 16.35 20.89 27.48
N ILE A 9 17.61 21.24 27.15
CA ILE A 9 18.02 21.55 25.77
C ILE A 9 17.91 20.29 24.90
N LEU A 10 18.41 19.12 25.36
CA LEU A 10 18.30 17.87 24.64
C LEU A 10 16.84 17.48 24.39
N LEU A 11 15.98 17.63 25.37
CA LEU A 11 14.55 17.37 25.22
C LEU A 11 13.92 18.27 24.16
N ALA A 12 14.22 19.58 24.18
CA ALA A 12 13.72 20.52 23.17
C ALA A 12 14.19 20.16 21.75
N VAL A 13 15.45 19.73 21.60
CA VAL A 13 16.00 19.30 20.30
C VAL A 13 15.26 18.06 19.80
N VAL A 14 14.98 17.07 20.66
CA VAL A 14 14.21 15.87 20.28
C VAL A 14 12.82 16.26 19.78
N PHE A 15 12.09 17.11 20.51
CA PHE A 15 10.76 17.57 20.09
C PHE A 15 10.79 18.33 18.74
N VAL A 16 11.82 19.13 18.49
CA VAL A 16 11.97 19.80 17.19
C VAL A 16 12.20 18.78 16.07
N ILE A 17 13.08 17.80 16.28
CA ILE A 17 13.36 16.75 15.29
C ILE A 17 12.09 15.94 15.01
N GLU A 18 11.36 15.54 16.04
CA GLU A 18 10.10 14.79 15.88
C GLU A 18 9.05 15.62 15.13
N GLY A 19 8.87 16.90 15.50
CA GLY A 19 7.94 17.80 14.84
C GLY A 19 8.25 18.00 13.35
N VAL A 20 9.53 18.22 13.00
CA VAL A 20 9.97 18.34 11.61
C VAL A 20 9.76 17.04 10.85
N SER A 21 10.08 15.90 11.46
CA SER A 21 9.90 14.58 10.85
C SER A 21 8.43 14.29 10.54
N LEU A 22 7.53 14.57 11.47
CA LEU A 22 6.08 14.38 11.28
C LEU A 22 5.54 15.30 10.17
N PHE A 23 6.00 16.55 10.14
CA PHE A 23 5.60 17.48 9.09
C PHE A 23 6.06 17.02 7.71
N TRP A 24 7.26 16.49 7.63
CA TRP A 24 7.81 15.97 6.37
C TRP A 24 7.08 14.73 5.88
N ILE A 25 6.84 13.75 6.77
CA ILE A 25 6.06 12.53 6.44
C ILE A 25 4.66 12.89 5.94
N ARG A 26 4.00 13.85 6.61
CA ARG A 26 2.68 14.32 6.19
C ARG A 26 2.73 15.03 4.83
N GLY A 27 3.78 15.84 4.60
CA GLY A 27 4.00 16.54 3.34
C GLY A 27 4.17 15.57 2.17
N ASP A 28 4.99 14.54 2.37
CA ASP A 28 5.25 13.51 1.38
C ASP A 28 4.02 12.68 1.03
N TYR A 29 3.26 12.26 2.06
CA TYR A 29 2.00 11.56 1.87
C TYR A 29 1.03 12.39 1.04
N ARG A 30 0.83 13.65 1.43
CA ARG A 30 -0.04 14.59 0.72
C ARG A 30 0.43 14.84 -0.71
N SER A 31 1.73 15.03 -0.92
CA SER A 31 2.31 15.23 -2.25
C SER A 31 2.09 14.02 -3.15
N THR A 32 2.28 12.80 -2.62
CA THR A 32 2.02 11.57 -3.37
C THR A 32 0.54 11.43 -3.75
N MET A 33 -0.37 11.78 -2.85
CA MET A 33 -1.81 11.76 -3.11
C MET A 33 -2.28 12.81 -4.12
N LEU A 34 -1.65 14.00 -4.14
CA LEU A 34 -2.06 15.12 -4.98
C LEU A 34 -1.45 15.06 -6.39
N ASP A 35 -0.18 14.71 -6.47
CA ASP A 35 0.63 14.83 -7.69
C ASP A 35 1.08 13.46 -8.23
N GLY A 36 0.80 12.36 -7.52
CA GLY A 36 1.16 11.01 -7.94
C GLY A 36 0.29 10.53 -9.10
N ALA A 37 0.86 9.73 -9.98
CA ALA A 37 0.11 9.08 -11.04
C ALA A 37 -0.76 7.94 -10.44
N GLU A 38 -2.01 7.85 -10.90
CA GLU A 38 -2.99 6.89 -10.43
C GLU A 38 -2.92 5.58 -11.19
N TYR A 39 -2.91 4.49 -10.43
CA TYR A 39 -2.97 3.12 -10.95
C TYR A 39 -3.96 2.29 -10.14
N GLU A 40 -4.57 1.31 -10.79
CA GLU A 40 -5.41 0.32 -10.16
C GLU A 40 -4.63 -0.98 -9.98
N VAL A 41 -4.76 -1.62 -8.80
CA VAL A 41 -4.09 -2.87 -8.46
C VAL A 41 -5.11 -3.86 -7.87
N PRO A 42 -4.93 -5.15 -8.09
CA PRO A 42 -5.70 -6.15 -7.38
C PRO A 42 -5.41 -6.04 -5.88
N ALA A 43 -6.43 -6.21 -5.07
CA ALA A 43 -6.33 -6.08 -3.62
C ALA A 43 -7.15 -7.12 -2.88
N SER A 44 -6.82 -7.37 -1.64
CA SER A 44 -7.66 -8.07 -0.68
C SER A 44 -7.52 -7.41 0.69
N ILE A 45 -8.50 -7.66 1.57
CA ILE A 45 -8.43 -7.14 2.93
C ILE A 45 -7.74 -8.20 3.79
N ASP A 46 -6.59 -7.82 4.38
CA ASP A 46 -5.89 -8.67 5.34
C ASP A 46 -6.59 -8.58 6.70
N PHE A 47 -7.55 -9.49 6.90
CA PHE A 47 -8.26 -9.60 8.15
C PHE A 47 -7.48 -10.46 9.14
N LYS A 48 -6.57 -9.83 9.88
CA LYS A 48 -5.89 -10.46 11.01
C LYS A 48 -6.22 -9.67 12.28
N GLY A 49 -7.26 -10.10 12.99
CA GLY A 49 -7.60 -9.60 14.32
C GLY A 49 -8.52 -8.39 14.35
N ASP A 50 -8.49 -7.67 15.45
CA ASP A 50 -9.46 -6.68 15.86
C ASP A 50 -9.29 -5.33 15.12
N PHE A 51 -10.40 -4.82 14.55
CA PHE A 51 -10.43 -3.46 13.95
C PHE A 51 -10.67 -2.37 14.99
N TYR A 52 -11.08 -2.74 16.19
CA TYR A 52 -11.39 -1.79 17.24
C TYR A 52 -10.10 -1.06 17.67
N GLY A 53 -10.14 0.26 17.61
CA GLY A 53 -9.02 1.11 17.96
C GLY A 53 -8.00 1.38 16.84
N ARG A 54 -8.23 0.85 15.63
CA ARG A 54 -7.42 1.19 14.45
C ARG A 54 -8.00 2.38 13.70
N ASN A 55 -7.15 3.10 13.00
CA ASN A 55 -7.50 4.20 12.10
C ASN A 55 -7.09 3.89 10.64
N TYR A 56 -7.02 2.61 10.30
CA TYR A 56 -6.71 2.16 8.95
C TYR A 56 -7.35 0.80 8.65
N LEU A 57 -7.66 0.59 7.38
CA LEU A 57 -8.04 -0.70 6.80
C LEU A 57 -6.79 -1.40 6.30
N PRO A 58 -6.44 -2.60 6.78
CA PRO A 58 -5.31 -3.35 6.27
C PRO A 58 -5.65 -3.90 4.88
N ILE A 59 -4.76 -3.67 3.92
CA ILE A 59 -4.91 -4.08 2.53
C ILE A 59 -3.74 -4.99 2.17
N TYR A 60 -4.03 -6.11 1.56
CA TYR A 60 -3.04 -6.97 0.95
C TYR A 60 -3.08 -6.81 -0.57
N ILE A 61 -1.96 -6.43 -1.15
CA ILE A 61 -1.75 -6.34 -2.59
C ILE A 61 -0.88 -7.53 -3.00
N PRO A 62 -1.38 -8.44 -3.88
CA PRO A 62 -0.70 -9.70 -4.20
C PRO A 62 0.47 -9.55 -5.18
N LEU A 63 1.02 -8.36 -5.32
CA LEU A 63 2.22 -8.08 -6.11
C LEU A 63 3.45 -8.23 -5.20
N THR A 64 3.99 -9.45 -5.11
CA THR A 64 4.99 -9.83 -4.11
C THR A 64 6.29 -10.35 -4.68
N GLU A 65 6.37 -10.50 -6.01
CA GLU A 65 7.56 -11.01 -6.69
C GLU A 65 7.78 -10.34 -8.05
N ALA A 66 9.01 -10.32 -8.52
CA ALA A 66 9.39 -9.80 -9.83
C ALA A 66 10.67 -10.46 -10.37
N PRO A 67 10.84 -10.53 -11.71
CA PRO A 67 12.11 -10.89 -12.31
C PRO A 67 13.22 -9.91 -11.90
N TRP A 68 14.34 -10.45 -11.47
CA TRP A 68 15.50 -9.64 -11.12
C TRP A 68 16.26 -9.20 -12.38
N LYS A 69 16.49 -7.91 -12.51
CA LYS A 69 17.22 -7.27 -13.63
C LYS A 69 18.51 -6.55 -13.19
N GLY A 70 18.87 -6.68 -11.92
CA GLY A 70 20.10 -6.10 -11.39
C GLY A 70 21.36 -6.94 -11.69
N THR A 71 22.51 -6.40 -11.31
CA THR A 71 23.82 -7.01 -11.65
C THR A 71 24.27 -8.10 -10.67
N ALA A 72 23.91 -7.99 -9.40
CA ALA A 72 24.21 -8.96 -8.35
C ALA A 72 22.93 -9.46 -7.69
N THR A 73 22.94 -10.66 -7.11
CA THR A 73 21.80 -11.16 -6.33
C THR A 73 21.60 -10.25 -5.12
N PRO A 74 20.40 -9.69 -4.92
CA PRO A 74 20.18 -8.74 -3.85
C PRO A 74 20.08 -9.44 -2.49
N GLU A 75 20.53 -8.76 -1.44
CA GLU A 75 20.46 -9.27 -0.08
C GLU A 75 19.12 -8.89 0.58
N LYS A 76 18.73 -9.68 1.59
CA LYS A 76 17.53 -9.39 2.38
C LYS A 76 17.63 -8.03 3.06
N GLY A 77 16.60 -7.22 2.90
CA GLY A 77 16.50 -5.86 3.45
C GLY A 77 17.08 -4.78 2.55
N GLU A 78 17.76 -5.14 1.47
CA GLU A 78 18.27 -4.21 0.47
C GLU A 78 17.11 -3.45 -0.21
N GLU A 79 17.33 -2.17 -0.48
CA GLU A 79 16.38 -1.34 -1.20
C GLU A 79 16.47 -1.61 -2.71
N ILE A 80 15.33 -1.82 -3.33
CA ILE A 80 15.22 -2.12 -4.76
C ILE A 80 14.15 -1.25 -5.41
N TYR A 81 14.28 -1.10 -6.72
CA TYR A 81 13.37 -0.35 -7.58
C TYR A 81 12.56 -1.32 -8.43
N LEU A 82 11.24 -1.25 -8.33
CA LEU A 82 10.33 -2.02 -9.16
C LEU A 82 9.96 -1.21 -10.40
N SER A 83 10.09 -1.82 -11.56
CA SER A 83 9.52 -1.35 -12.81
C SER A 83 8.15 -1.99 -13.00
N PHE A 84 7.21 -1.25 -13.56
CA PHE A 84 5.84 -1.72 -13.75
C PHE A 84 5.24 -1.13 -15.03
N ASP A 85 4.15 -1.76 -15.49
CA ASP A 85 3.35 -1.31 -16.62
C ASP A 85 1.87 -1.60 -16.34
N LYS A 86 0.97 -1.25 -17.25
CA LYS A 86 -0.43 -1.68 -17.24
C LYS A 86 -0.60 -2.96 -18.05
N ASN A 87 -1.23 -3.96 -17.44
CA ASN A 87 -1.59 -5.18 -18.15
C ASN A 87 -2.78 -4.96 -19.11
N GLY A 88 -3.21 -6.02 -19.81
CA GLY A 88 -4.34 -5.96 -20.75
C GLY A 88 -5.69 -5.59 -20.13
N GLU A 89 -5.83 -5.67 -18.81
CA GLU A 89 -7.02 -5.27 -18.05
C GLU A 89 -6.91 -3.84 -17.49
N GLY A 90 -5.79 -3.17 -17.74
CA GLY A 90 -5.51 -1.82 -17.23
C GLY A 90 -4.99 -1.77 -15.78
N LEU A 91 -4.79 -2.93 -15.14
CA LEU A 91 -4.23 -3.03 -13.81
C LEU A 91 -2.70 -2.92 -13.85
N LEU A 92 -2.11 -2.40 -12.78
CA LEU A 92 -0.66 -2.33 -12.63
C LEU A 92 -0.08 -3.75 -12.47
N GLU A 93 0.95 -4.03 -13.26
CA GLU A 93 1.73 -5.26 -13.23
C GLU A 93 3.21 -4.95 -13.05
N ILE A 94 3.90 -5.68 -12.16
CA ILE A 94 5.34 -5.51 -11.95
C ILE A 94 6.10 -6.25 -13.05
N THR A 95 6.91 -5.52 -13.80
CA THR A 95 7.66 -6.06 -14.95
C THR A 95 9.11 -6.37 -14.64
N GLY A 96 9.60 -5.98 -13.47
CA GLY A 96 10.95 -6.30 -13.01
C GLY A 96 11.37 -5.53 -11.77
N ALA A 97 12.48 -5.95 -11.19
CA ALA A 97 13.13 -5.31 -10.06
C ALA A 97 14.62 -5.12 -10.33
N SER A 98 15.22 -4.06 -9.81
CA SER A 98 16.63 -3.72 -10.04
C SER A 98 17.23 -2.99 -8.84
N ASP A 99 18.56 -3.07 -8.70
CA ASP A 99 19.38 -2.24 -7.81
C ASP A 99 19.56 -0.80 -8.30
N ARG A 100 19.17 -0.51 -9.55
CA ARG A 100 19.30 0.82 -10.16
C ARG A 100 17.95 1.46 -10.39
N LYS A 101 17.86 2.74 -10.04
CA LYS A 101 16.70 3.55 -10.31
C LYS A 101 16.42 3.63 -11.82
N PRO A 102 15.25 3.19 -12.30
CA PRO A 102 14.90 3.30 -13.72
C PRO A 102 14.65 4.75 -14.14
N GLY A 103 14.75 5.03 -15.43
CA GLY A 103 14.52 6.37 -15.99
C GLY A 103 13.05 6.81 -16.06
N GLY A 104 12.11 5.87 -15.81
CA GLY A 104 10.67 6.11 -15.80
C GLY A 104 10.09 6.12 -14.39
N MET A 105 8.78 5.84 -14.30
CA MET A 105 8.13 5.63 -13.01
C MET A 105 8.58 4.32 -12.37
N TYR A 106 8.66 4.32 -11.07
CA TYR A 106 9.15 3.18 -10.28
C TYR A 106 8.49 3.16 -8.90
N ILE A 107 8.61 2.01 -8.23
CA ILE A 107 8.22 1.83 -6.84
C ILE A 107 9.47 1.41 -6.05
N ILE A 108 9.66 1.98 -4.86
CA ILE A 108 10.73 1.59 -3.94
C ILE A 108 10.19 0.57 -2.94
N THR A 109 10.92 -0.54 -2.78
CA THR A 109 10.61 -1.53 -1.74
C THR A 109 11.89 -2.18 -1.21
N ARG A 110 11.73 -3.19 -0.35
CA ARG A 110 12.87 -3.94 0.21
C ARG A 110 12.74 -5.43 -0.05
N VAL A 111 13.86 -6.04 -0.30
CA VAL A 111 13.98 -7.48 -0.53
C VAL A 111 13.59 -8.26 0.71
N VAL A 112 12.71 -9.24 0.55
CA VAL A 112 12.40 -10.26 1.55
C VAL A 112 13.28 -11.48 1.34
N SER A 113 13.40 -11.95 0.08
CA SER A 113 14.28 -13.03 -0.35
C SER A 113 14.51 -12.93 -1.85
N ALA A 114 15.55 -13.60 -2.34
CA ALA A 114 15.81 -13.75 -3.77
C ALA A 114 16.22 -15.20 -4.05
N SER A 115 15.65 -15.79 -5.11
CA SER A 115 15.98 -17.13 -5.61
C SER A 115 15.57 -17.26 -7.07
N ASP A 116 16.28 -18.09 -7.82
CA ASP A 116 15.92 -18.51 -9.19
C ASP A 116 15.67 -17.34 -10.17
N GLY A 117 16.38 -16.23 -10.00
CA GLY A 117 16.21 -15.04 -10.83
C GLY A 117 14.98 -14.20 -10.49
N LEU A 118 14.26 -14.55 -9.43
CA LEU A 118 13.15 -13.79 -8.87
C LEU A 118 13.57 -13.10 -7.57
N VAL A 119 13.01 -11.94 -7.32
CA VAL A 119 13.07 -11.26 -6.03
C VAL A 119 11.69 -11.20 -5.43
N HIS A 120 11.61 -11.57 -4.15
CA HIS A 120 10.38 -11.46 -3.36
C HIS A 120 10.46 -10.22 -2.48
N PHE A 121 9.39 -9.48 -2.42
CA PHE A 121 9.27 -8.25 -1.65
C PHE A 121 7.88 -8.13 -1.02
N ARG A 122 7.71 -7.16 -0.15
CA ARG A 122 6.39 -6.74 0.30
C ARG A 122 6.02 -5.47 -0.45
N PHE A 123 4.81 -5.44 -1.02
CA PHE A 123 4.32 -4.22 -1.65
C PHE A 123 4.27 -3.07 -0.63
N PRO A 124 4.80 -1.87 -0.94
CA PRO A 124 5.06 -0.83 0.08
C PRO A 124 3.80 -0.09 0.56
N ALA A 125 2.63 -0.45 0.06
CA ALA A 125 1.35 0.09 0.53
C ALA A 125 0.48 -1.07 1.06
N ASP A 126 0.28 -1.12 2.38
CA ASP A 126 -0.41 -2.20 3.08
C ASP A 126 -1.62 -1.73 3.89
N ARG A 127 -2.00 -0.45 3.78
CA ARG A 127 -3.10 0.12 4.55
C ARG A 127 -3.71 1.35 3.91
N MET A 128 -5.01 1.51 4.08
CA MET A 128 -5.75 2.73 3.78
C MET A 128 -6.21 3.38 5.08
N TYR A 129 -5.78 4.61 5.33
CA TYR A 129 -6.20 5.34 6.54
C TYR A 129 -7.66 5.77 6.44
N MET A 130 -8.42 5.51 7.50
CA MET A 130 -9.85 5.81 7.62
C MET A 130 -10.16 6.40 8.98
N LEU A 131 -11.23 7.19 9.05
CA LEU A 131 -11.75 7.61 10.35
C LEU A 131 -12.31 6.39 11.11
N PRO A 132 -12.10 6.30 12.43
CA PRO A 132 -12.56 5.17 13.24
C PRO A 132 -14.07 4.91 13.12
N GLU A 133 -14.86 5.97 12.97
CA GLU A 133 -16.32 5.86 12.82
C GLU A 133 -16.73 5.24 11.49
N GLN A 134 -15.98 5.51 10.41
CA GLN A 134 -16.22 4.89 9.12
C GLN A 134 -15.75 3.44 9.11
N LEU A 135 -14.61 3.17 9.73
CA LEU A 135 -14.10 1.80 9.84
C LEU A 135 -15.06 0.89 10.62
N LYS A 136 -15.77 1.42 11.63
CA LYS A 136 -16.81 0.67 12.37
C LYS A 136 -18.02 0.31 11.51
N LYS A 137 -18.35 1.10 10.49
CA LYS A 137 -19.46 0.83 9.59
C LYS A 137 -19.10 -0.20 8.51
N LEU A 138 -17.81 -0.41 8.27
CA LEU A 138 -17.33 -1.31 7.22
C LEU A 138 -17.59 -2.77 7.60
N SER A 139 -18.30 -3.49 6.75
CA SER A 139 -18.50 -4.93 6.91
C SER A 139 -17.31 -5.71 6.35
N VAL A 140 -16.25 -5.77 7.12
CA VAL A 140 -15.02 -6.45 6.69
C VAL A 140 -15.24 -7.96 6.49
N VAL A 141 -16.12 -8.57 7.28
CA VAL A 141 -16.48 -9.98 7.12
C VAL A 141 -17.05 -10.23 5.72
N GLU A 142 -17.96 -9.38 5.26
CA GLU A 142 -18.50 -9.50 3.90
C GLU A 142 -17.44 -9.24 2.82
N LEU A 143 -16.57 -8.26 3.02
CA LEU A 143 -15.51 -7.93 2.06
C LEU A 143 -14.45 -9.02 1.98
N SER A 144 -14.17 -9.73 3.07
CA SER A 144 -13.20 -10.83 3.14
C SER A 144 -13.81 -12.21 2.96
N GLU A 145 -15.12 -12.31 2.75
CA GLU A 145 -15.81 -13.60 2.60
C GLU A 145 -15.32 -14.35 1.37
N ARG A 146 -15.03 -15.64 1.59
CA ARG A 146 -14.63 -16.55 0.51
C ARG A 146 -15.77 -17.50 0.16
N VAL A 147 -16.07 -17.60 -1.10
CA VAL A 147 -17.07 -18.55 -1.62
C VAL A 147 -16.37 -19.72 -2.31
N GLN A 148 -16.90 -20.93 -2.06
CA GLN A 148 -16.46 -22.12 -2.75
C GLN A 148 -17.31 -22.33 -3.99
N LEU A 149 -16.67 -22.30 -5.14
CA LEU A 149 -17.30 -22.66 -6.40
C LEU A 149 -17.40 -24.19 -6.47
N LYS A 150 -18.55 -24.68 -6.94
CA LYS A 150 -18.79 -26.10 -7.22
C LYS A 150 -19.00 -26.25 -8.70
N ASP A 151 -18.50 -27.34 -9.26
CA ASP A 151 -18.81 -27.74 -10.65
C ASP A 151 -20.24 -28.24 -10.76
N LYS A 152 -20.66 -28.60 -11.99
CA LYS A 152 -21.99 -29.16 -12.28
C LYS A 152 -22.25 -30.50 -11.56
N SER A 153 -21.21 -31.16 -11.06
CA SER A 153 -21.29 -32.42 -10.30
C SER A 153 -21.35 -32.17 -8.77
N GLY A 154 -21.29 -30.93 -8.33
CA GLY A 154 -21.27 -30.54 -6.90
C GLY A 154 -19.90 -30.67 -6.24
N LYS A 155 -18.84 -31.03 -6.99
CA LYS A 155 -17.47 -31.12 -6.48
C LYS A 155 -16.88 -29.71 -6.34
N LYS A 156 -16.22 -29.49 -5.20
CA LYS A 156 -15.51 -28.22 -4.93
C LYS A 156 -14.36 -28.07 -5.93
N THR A 157 -14.38 -27.02 -6.73
CA THR A 157 -13.36 -26.78 -7.75
C THR A 157 -12.42 -25.65 -7.37
N GLU A 158 -12.96 -24.56 -6.81
CA GLU A 158 -12.17 -23.38 -6.53
C GLU A 158 -12.73 -22.63 -5.31
N THR A 159 -11.88 -21.93 -4.60
CA THR A 159 -12.26 -20.96 -3.57
C THR A 159 -11.81 -19.57 -4.01
N ARG A 160 -12.75 -18.66 -4.18
CA ARG A 160 -12.45 -17.26 -4.52
C ARG A 160 -13.05 -16.31 -3.51
N MET A 161 -12.57 -15.06 -3.52
CA MET A 161 -13.22 -13.99 -2.77
C MET A 161 -14.63 -13.75 -3.32
N LYS A 162 -15.58 -13.48 -2.44
CA LYS A 162 -16.97 -13.15 -2.84
C LYS A 162 -17.02 -11.83 -3.60
N ASN A 163 -16.21 -10.87 -3.17
CA ASN A 163 -16.09 -9.57 -3.79
C ASN A 163 -14.73 -9.45 -4.49
N ASP A 164 -14.72 -8.93 -5.69
CA ASP A 164 -13.51 -8.53 -6.38
C ASP A 164 -13.07 -7.18 -5.82
N LEU A 165 -11.93 -7.19 -5.14
CA LEU A 165 -11.38 -6.01 -4.51
C LEU A 165 -10.22 -5.48 -5.36
N THR A 166 -10.27 -4.18 -5.65
CA THR A 166 -9.16 -3.45 -6.23
C THR A 166 -8.84 -2.23 -5.37
N ALA A 167 -7.60 -1.75 -5.46
CA ALA A 167 -7.18 -0.52 -4.81
C ALA A 167 -6.68 0.46 -5.86
N LEU A 168 -7.08 1.72 -5.72
CA LEU A 168 -6.47 2.83 -6.44
C LEU A 168 -5.30 3.32 -5.62
N ILE A 169 -4.13 3.34 -6.24
CA ILE A 169 -2.88 3.79 -5.64
C ILE A 169 -2.34 5.00 -6.39
N HIS A 170 -1.68 5.89 -5.67
CA HIS A 170 -0.91 6.99 -6.25
C HIS A 170 0.57 6.70 -6.09
N ILE A 171 1.33 6.89 -7.16
CA ILE A 171 2.77 6.65 -7.19
C ILE A 171 3.50 7.95 -7.53
N LYS A 172 4.44 8.36 -6.66
CA LYS A 172 5.32 9.50 -6.87
C LYS A 172 6.69 9.24 -6.24
N ASP A 173 7.75 9.44 -7.02
CA ASP A 173 9.14 9.30 -6.54
C ASP A 173 9.42 7.98 -5.80
N GLY A 174 8.83 6.87 -6.30
CA GLY A 174 8.96 5.55 -5.73
C GLY A 174 8.06 5.25 -4.53
N ARG A 175 7.32 6.22 -4.04
CA ARG A 175 6.35 6.08 -2.95
C ARG A 175 4.99 5.70 -3.46
N VAL A 176 4.27 4.91 -2.68
CA VAL A 176 2.93 4.42 -3.00
C VAL A 176 1.98 4.75 -1.86
N VAL A 177 0.83 5.29 -2.20
CA VAL A 177 -0.26 5.58 -1.25
C VAL A 177 -1.56 5.03 -1.80
N ILE A 178 -2.33 4.33 -0.97
CA ILE A 178 -3.67 3.87 -1.32
C ILE A 178 -4.66 5.02 -1.10
N SER A 179 -5.36 5.42 -2.16
CA SER A 179 -6.37 6.47 -2.10
C SER A 179 -7.78 5.93 -1.94
N LYS A 180 -8.04 4.74 -2.48
CA LYS A 180 -9.37 4.19 -2.61
C LYS A 180 -9.31 2.66 -2.60
N VAL A 181 -10.32 2.02 -2.04
CA VAL A 181 -10.56 0.59 -2.19
C VAL A 181 -11.94 0.41 -2.78
N LEU A 182 -12.04 -0.40 -3.81
CA LEU A 182 -13.28 -0.70 -4.51
C LEU A 182 -13.65 -2.16 -4.26
N ALA A 183 -14.93 -2.40 -4.00
CA ALA A 183 -15.52 -3.73 -3.96
C ALA A 183 -16.50 -3.85 -5.13
N ASN A 184 -16.22 -4.75 -6.07
CA ASN A 184 -17.01 -4.90 -7.31
C ASN A 184 -17.18 -3.55 -8.05
N GLY A 185 -16.13 -2.74 -8.12
CA GLY A 185 -16.11 -1.43 -8.75
C GLY A 185 -16.73 -0.29 -7.95
N SER A 186 -17.32 -0.56 -6.78
CA SER A 186 -17.90 0.47 -5.91
C SER A 186 -16.96 0.81 -4.75
N PRO A 187 -16.79 2.11 -4.41
CA PRO A 187 -15.98 2.50 -3.25
C PRO A 187 -16.51 1.84 -1.97
N VAL A 188 -15.59 1.38 -1.12
CA VAL A 188 -15.93 1.01 0.26
C VAL A 188 -16.34 2.27 1.04
N GLU A 189 -16.36 2.28 2.36
CA GLU A 189 -16.91 3.38 3.16
C GLU A 189 -16.25 4.75 2.98
N GLN A 190 -15.02 4.80 2.48
CA GLN A 190 -14.27 6.05 2.37
C GLN A 190 -13.40 6.10 1.13
N THR A 191 -13.37 7.25 0.47
CA THR A 191 -12.44 7.52 -0.64
C THR A 191 -11.73 8.84 -0.45
N TYR A 192 -10.48 8.90 -0.90
CA TYR A 192 -9.72 10.14 -0.99
C TYR A 192 -9.77 10.66 -2.42
N THR A 193 -10.22 11.89 -2.58
CA THR A 193 -10.27 12.56 -3.89
C THR A 193 -9.50 13.87 -3.85
N THR A 194 -8.92 14.24 -4.98
CA THR A 194 -8.24 15.52 -5.15
C THR A 194 -9.13 16.47 -5.93
N VAL A 195 -9.31 17.67 -5.40
CA VAL A 195 -9.99 18.78 -6.11
C VAL A 195 -9.00 19.92 -6.22
N GLY A 196 -8.39 20.09 -7.38
CA GLY A 196 -7.24 20.99 -7.57
C GLY A 196 -6.06 20.53 -6.72
N LYS A 197 -5.56 21.41 -5.84
CA LYS A 197 -4.47 21.10 -4.88
C LYS A 197 -4.97 20.68 -3.48
N ASN A 198 -6.25 20.47 -3.33
CA ASN A 198 -6.85 20.11 -2.05
C ASN A 198 -7.18 18.62 -2.01
N LEU A 199 -6.75 17.96 -0.94
CA LEU A 199 -7.16 16.60 -0.62
C LEU A 199 -8.49 16.65 0.13
N SER A 200 -9.51 15.97 -0.39
CA SER A 200 -10.80 15.79 0.28
C SER A 200 -11.11 14.32 0.50
N VAL A 201 -11.90 14.04 1.52
CA VAL A 201 -12.38 12.69 1.84
C VAL A 201 -13.87 12.66 1.51
N LYS A 202 -14.29 11.68 0.70
CA LYS A 202 -15.68 11.42 0.39
C LYS A 202 -16.09 10.10 1.06
N TYR A 203 -17.25 10.09 1.68
CA TYR A 203 -17.83 8.90 2.31
C TYR A 203 -18.92 8.34 1.39
N ALA A 204 -18.97 7.02 1.27
CA ALA A 204 -20.00 6.30 0.54
C ALA A 204 -21.34 6.30 1.32
#